data_79ea2551e9a480548242c5130738029f
#
_entry.id   79ea2551e9a480548242c5130738029f
#
_cell.length_a   1.000
_cell.length_b   1.000
_cell.length_c   1.000
_cell.angle_alpha   90.00
_cell.angle_beta   90.00
_cell.angle_gamma   90.00
#
_symmetry.space_group_name_H-M   'P 1'
#
loop_
_entity.id
_entity.type
_entity.pdbx_description
1 polymer ?
#
loop_
_entity_poly.entity_id
_entity_poly.type
_entity_poly.pdbx_seq_one_letter_code
_entity_poly.pdbx_strand_id
1 'polypeptide(L)'
;MYINNYFVTPIWSEKKMDFVKSLNKASDPYIKEARKTPESKEWLKKHGDFGRSWHSTQLLNDTQFMDFRNYVGQKCWEFLDHSGFDMSRYTTFFEQMWVQEFAKKGGGNHSAHIHWNTHVNGFYFLKASEKTSYPVFHEPRTGARATKLHMKNQKGIWPGTELINYKPEPGLLMFFSRIFRTRIFCRLR
;
A
#
# COMPACT_ATOMS: atom_id res chain seq x y z
N MET A 1 -8.53 -36.44 -7.33
CA MET A 1 -8.49 -35.13 -8.01
C MET A 1 -7.31 -34.34 -7.42
N TYR A 2 -6.41 -33.82 -8.24
CA TYR A 2 -5.27 -32.99 -7.81
C TYR A 2 -5.54 -31.54 -8.19
N ILE A 3 -5.21 -30.59 -7.30
CA ILE A 3 -5.30 -29.16 -7.54
C ILE A 3 -3.87 -28.65 -7.70
N ASN A 4 -3.57 -28.10 -8.87
CA ASN A 4 -2.31 -27.44 -9.15
C ASN A 4 -2.54 -25.94 -9.21
N ASN A 5 -1.74 -25.17 -8.48
CA ASN A 5 -1.82 -23.71 -8.45
C ASN A 5 -0.75 -23.13 -9.38
N TYR A 6 -1.18 -22.60 -10.53
CA TYR A 6 -0.33 -21.88 -11.46
C TYR A 6 -0.65 -20.40 -11.45
N PHE A 7 0.34 -19.56 -11.79
CA PHE A 7 0.21 -18.11 -11.87
C PHE A 7 -0.24 -17.48 -10.55
N VAL A 8 0.30 -17.96 -9.44
CA VAL A 8 0.04 -17.41 -8.11
C VAL A 8 0.54 -15.97 -8.06
N THR A 9 -0.27 -15.08 -7.49
CA THR A 9 0.08 -13.67 -7.34
C THR A 9 0.30 -13.38 -5.84
N PRO A 10 1.54 -13.43 -5.35
CA PRO A 10 1.83 -13.29 -3.93
C PRO A 10 1.68 -11.84 -3.46
N ILE A 11 1.21 -11.68 -2.23
CA ILE A 11 1.32 -10.48 -1.42
C ILE A 11 2.11 -10.88 -0.17
N TRP A 12 3.26 -10.25 0.04
CA TRP A 12 4.03 -10.45 1.25
C TRP A 12 3.63 -9.45 2.31
N SER A 13 3.60 -9.89 3.55
CA SER A 13 3.37 -9.01 4.68
C SER A 13 4.19 -9.44 5.87
N GLU A 14 4.66 -8.47 6.64
CA GLU A 14 5.32 -8.70 7.92
C GLU A 14 5.00 -7.59 8.90
N LYS A 15 5.15 -7.88 10.20
CA LYS A 15 5.03 -6.89 11.28
C LYS A 15 6.41 -6.43 11.68
N LYS A 16 6.77 -5.18 11.38
CA LYS A 16 8.07 -4.57 11.67
C LYS A 16 7.87 -3.26 12.43
N MET A 17 7.92 -3.32 13.76
CA MET A 17 7.62 -2.17 14.62
C MET A 17 8.78 -1.18 14.76
N ASP A 18 10.01 -1.60 14.51
CA ASP A 18 11.24 -0.87 14.82
C ASP A 18 11.30 0.53 14.19
N PHE A 19 10.73 0.68 13.00
CA PHE A 19 10.74 1.93 12.26
C PHE A 19 9.55 2.85 12.56
N VAL A 20 8.50 2.38 13.25
CA VAL A 20 7.26 3.16 13.43
C VAL A 20 7.51 4.49 14.11
N LYS A 21 8.27 4.50 15.20
CA LYS A 21 8.50 5.73 15.99
C LYS A 21 9.35 6.75 15.23
N SER A 22 10.47 6.30 14.66
CA SER A 22 11.40 7.18 13.90
C SER A 22 10.74 7.75 12.67
N LEU A 23 10.09 6.90 11.87
CA LEU A 23 9.43 7.34 10.63
C LEU A 23 8.21 8.22 10.87
N ASN A 24 7.44 8.00 11.94
CA ASN A 24 6.39 8.95 12.33
C ASN A 24 6.98 10.35 12.56
N LYS A 25 8.08 10.43 13.33
CA LYS A 25 8.76 11.70 13.61
C LYS A 25 9.28 12.34 12.32
N ALA A 26 9.96 11.56 11.48
CA ALA A 26 10.50 12.05 10.21
C ALA A 26 9.42 12.48 9.20
N SER A 27 8.26 11.82 9.21
CA SER A 27 7.15 12.10 8.29
C SER A 27 6.32 13.33 8.66
N ASP A 28 6.25 13.69 9.95
CA ASP A 28 5.39 14.79 10.43
C ASP A 28 5.63 16.14 9.72
N PRO A 29 6.86 16.61 9.48
CA PRO A 29 7.10 17.86 8.74
C PRO A 29 6.51 17.84 7.33
N TYR A 30 6.70 16.74 6.62
CA TYR A 30 6.24 16.58 5.23
C TYR A 30 4.71 16.60 5.13
N ILE A 31 4.02 15.95 6.05
CA ILE A 31 2.55 15.99 6.10
C ILE A 31 2.05 17.38 6.50
N LYS A 32 2.74 18.07 7.43
CA LYS A 32 2.40 19.46 7.78
C LYS A 32 2.51 20.37 6.55
N GLU A 33 3.53 20.21 5.73
CA GLU A 33 3.67 20.99 4.50
C GLU A 33 2.58 20.63 3.47
N ALA A 34 2.29 19.36 3.25
CA ALA A 34 1.21 18.93 2.35
C ALA A 34 -0.16 19.50 2.75
N ARG A 35 -0.39 19.73 4.05
CA ARG A 35 -1.63 20.32 4.58
C ARG A 35 -1.68 21.85 4.46
N LYS A 36 -0.54 22.53 4.15
CA LYS A 36 -0.46 23.99 4.05
C LYS A 36 -0.70 24.52 2.64
N THR A 37 -0.79 23.67 1.62
CA THR A 37 -1.07 24.13 0.26
C THR A 37 -2.40 24.88 0.20
N PRO A 38 -2.55 25.85 -0.73
CA PRO A 38 -3.81 26.61 -0.86
C PRO A 38 -5.03 25.71 -0.98
N GLU A 39 -4.95 24.65 -1.79
CA GLU A 39 -6.03 23.70 -2.04
C GLU A 39 -6.35 22.88 -0.77
N SER A 40 -5.32 22.53 0.01
CA SER A 40 -5.50 21.82 1.27
C SER A 40 -6.18 22.69 2.32
N LYS A 41 -5.79 23.95 2.42
CA LYS A 41 -6.41 24.92 3.33
C LYS A 41 -7.88 25.19 2.97
N GLU A 42 -8.16 25.38 1.69
CA GLU A 42 -9.53 25.56 1.21
C GLU A 42 -10.38 24.33 1.51
N TRP A 43 -9.87 23.14 1.23
CA TRP A 43 -10.57 21.90 1.56
C TRP A 43 -10.90 21.80 3.05
N LEU A 44 -9.88 22.01 3.91
CA LEU A 44 -10.03 21.94 5.36
C LEU A 44 -11.05 22.96 5.89
N LYS A 45 -11.11 24.17 5.31
CA LYS A 45 -12.10 25.18 5.65
C LYS A 45 -13.52 24.76 5.28
N LYS A 46 -13.70 24.13 4.09
CA LYS A 46 -15.01 23.76 3.55
C LYS A 46 -15.55 22.45 4.12
N HIS A 47 -14.68 21.44 4.30
CA HIS A 47 -15.08 20.06 4.60
C HIS A 47 -14.51 19.56 5.94
N GLY A 48 -13.63 20.33 6.59
CA GLY A 48 -12.88 19.86 7.74
C GLY A 48 -11.88 18.76 7.37
N ASP A 49 -11.45 17.99 8.37
CA ASP A 49 -10.50 16.88 8.17
C ASP A 49 -11.23 15.59 7.77
N PHE A 50 -11.91 15.62 6.61
CA PHE A 50 -12.71 14.52 6.09
C PHE A 50 -12.56 14.40 4.56
N GLY A 51 -12.63 13.18 4.04
CA GLY A 51 -12.79 12.88 2.61
C GLY A 51 -11.59 13.13 1.71
N ARG A 52 -10.42 13.46 2.27
CA ARG A 52 -9.20 13.78 1.51
C ARG A 52 -8.00 12.98 2.01
N SER A 53 -6.98 12.88 1.17
CA SER A 53 -5.63 12.47 1.54
C SER A 53 -4.62 13.57 1.24
N TRP A 54 -3.55 13.64 2.05
CA TRP A 54 -2.43 14.53 1.87
C TRP A 54 -1.20 13.70 1.53
N HIS A 55 -0.50 14.12 0.51
CA HIS A 55 0.62 13.41 -0.07
C HIS A 55 1.87 14.28 0.03
N SER A 56 2.95 13.73 0.56
CA SER A 56 4.22 14.44 0.67
C SER A 56 4.92 14.58 -0.68
N THR A 57 5.95 15.41 -0.72
CA THR A 57 6.99 15.36 -1.73
C THR A 57 7.81 14.08 -1.61
N GLN A 58 8.73 13.86 -2.55
CA GLN A 58 9.63 12.71 -2.61
C GLN A 58 10.56 12.64 -1.39
N LEU A 59 10.74 11.46 -0.80
CA LEU A 59 11.53 11.22 0.42
C LEU A 59 12.84 10.47 0.19
N LEU A 60 13.14 10.05 -1.03
CA LEU A 60 14.28 9.17 -1.32
C LEU A 60 15.63 9.76 -0.91
N ASN A 61 15.76 11.07 -0.95
CA ASN A 61 17.02 11.76 -0.64
C ASN A 61 17.13 12.22 0.83
N ASP A 62 16.10 12.00 1.65
CA ASP A 62 16.16 12.34 3.06
C ASP A 62 16.80 11.20 3.86
N THR A 63 17.92 11.52 4.51
CA THR A 63 18.72 10.57 5.30
C THR A 63 17.96 9.96 6.47
N GLN A 64 16.92 10.62 6.98
CA GLN A 64 16.09 10.12 8.07
C GLN A 64 15.31 8.85 7.68
N PHE A 65 15.14 8.59 6.38
CA PHE A 65 14.48 7.39 5.85
C PHE A 65 15.48 6.32 5.36
N MET A 66 16.77 6.55 5.45
CA MET A 66 17.78 5.69 4.83
C MET A 66 17.78 4.26 5.38
N ASP A 67 17.71 4.09 6.70
CA ASP A 67 17.70 2.75 7.30
C ASP A 67 16.47 1.96 6.88
N PHE A 68 15.32 2.60 6.86
CA PHE A 68 14.08 1.98 6.38
C PHE A 68 14.16 1.64 4.89
N ARG A 69 14.69 2.56 4.08
CA ARG A 69 14.90 2.33 2.64
C ARG A 69 15.81 1.14 2.38
N ASN A 70 16.94 1.04 3.11
CA ASN A 70 17.86 -0.09 3.00
C ASN A 70 17.17 -1.41 3.36
N TYR A 71 16.43 -1.43 4.46
CA TYR A 71 15.65 -2.58 4.89
C TYR A 71 14.63 -3.00 3.81
N VAL A 72 13.83 -2.06 3.31
CA VAL A 72 12.83 -2.32 2.26
C VAL A 72 13.51 -2.79 0.97
N GLY A 73 14.65 -2.21 0.60
CA GLY A 73 15.42 -2.64 -0.57
C GLY A 73 15.85 -4.10 -0.50
N GLN A 74 16.37 -4.52 0.66
CA GLN A 74 16.71 -5.92 0.90
C GLN A 74 15.47 -6.83 0.79
N LYS A 75 14.35 -6.43 1.41
CA LYS A 75 13.10 -7.21 1.36
C LYS A 75 12.50 -7.31 -0.04
N CYS A 76 12.61 -6.26 -0.83
CA CYS A 76 12.19 -6.28 -2.25
C CYS A 76 13.07 -7.24 -3.06
N TRP A 77 14.37 -7.26 -2.78
CA TRP A 77 15.29 -8.21 -3.43
C TRP A 77 14.89 -9.66 -3.09
N GLU A 78 14.69 -9.96 -1.80
CA GLU A 78 14.24 -11.28 -1.33
C GLU A 78 12.89 -11.68 -1.96
N PHE A 79 11.96 -10.75 -2.11
CA PHE A 79 10.66 -10.97 -2.77
C PHE A 79 10.82 -11.35 -4.24
N LEU A 80 11.69 -10.68 -4.96
CA LEU A 80 11.96 -10.96 -6.37
C LEU A 80 12.69 -12.29 -6.55
N ASP A 81 13.68 -12.59 -5.71
CA ASP A 81 14.40 -13.86 -5.69
C ASP A 81 13.45 -15.04 -5.43
N HIS A 82 12.60 -14.93 -4.41
CA HIS A 82 11.55 -15.92 -4.12
C HIS A 82 10.56 -16.08 -5.28
N SER A 83 10.33 -15.02 -6.06
CA SER A 83 9.47 -15.07 -7.24
C SER A 83 10.11 -15.77 -8.44
N GLY A 84 11.36 -16.26 -8.29
CA GLY A 84 12.09 -17.05 -9.28
C GLY A 84 12.95 -16.21 -10.24
N PHE A 85 13.19 -14.93 -9.96
CA PHE A 85 14.10 -14.11 -10.75
C PHE A 85 15.56 -14.34 -10.31
N ASP A 86 16.46 -14.47 -11.28
CA ASP A 86 17.90 -14.54 -11.01
C ASP A 86 18.44 -13.15 -10.61
N MET A 87 18.31 -12.86 -9.33
CA MET A 87 18.66 -11.55 -8.80
C MET A 87 20.17 -11.25 -8.78
N SER A 88 21.02 -12.24 -9.02
CA SER A 88 22.47 -12.02 -9.19
C SER A 88 22.80 -11.15 -10.42
N ARG A 89 21.89 -11.03 -11.35
CA ARG A 89 22.03 -10.28 -12.61
C ARG A 89 21.51 -8.85 -12.55
N TYR A 90 20.92 -8.43 -11.42
CA TYR A 90 20.20 -7.15 -11.34
C TYR A 90 20.66 -6.33 -10.14
N THR A 91 20.62 -5.02 -10.32
CA THR A 91 20.70 -4.05 -9.23
C THR A 91 19.33 -3.46 -9.01
N THR A 92 18.90 -3.37 -7.75
CA THR A 92 17.62 -2.75 -7.39
C THR A 92 17.81 -1.28 -7.03
N PHE A 93 16.85 -0.45 -7.38
CA PHE A 93 16.80 0.95 -6.97
C PHE A 93 15.35 1.35 -6.70
N PHE A 94 15.18 2.41 -5.92
CA PHE A 94 13.87 2.98 -5.64
C PHE A 94 13.48 3.97 -6.71
N GLU A 95 12.29 3.82 -7.26
CA GLU A 95 11.68 4.78 -8.16
C GLU A 95 11.08 5.95 -7.37
N GLN A 96 10.30 5.64 -6.33
CA GLN A 96 9.59 6.64 -5.53
C GLN A 96 9.41 6.17 -4.09
N MET A 97 9.40 7.15 -3.18
CA MET A 97 8.99 6.95 -1.79
C MET A 97 8.36 8.24 -1.26
N TRP A 98 7.20 8.13 -0.67
CA TRP A 98 6.46 9.25 -0.07
C TRP A 98 5.67 8.79 1.15
N VAL A 99 5.20 9.75 1.94
CA VAL A 99 4.23 9.49 3.00
C VAL A 99 2.88 10.07 2.61
N GLN A 100 1.84 9.35 2.94
CA GLN A 100 0.46 9.76 2.72
C GLN A 100 -0.32 9.69 4.03
N GLU A 101 -1.07 10.75 4.32
CA GLU A 101 -2.00 10.78 5.45
C GLU A 101 -3.43 10.88 4.92
N PHE A 102 -4.30 10.04 5.43
CA PHE A 102 -5.74 10.12 5.18
C PHE A 102 -6.41 10.99 6.24
N ALA A 103 -7.50 11.66 5.83
CA ALA A 103 -8.27 12.53 6.71
C ALA A 103 -8.65 11.84 8.03
N LYS A 104 -8.41 12.50 9.15
CA LYS A 104 -8.56 11.94 10.51
C LYS A 104 -10.00 11.57 10.86
N LYS A 105 -10.97 12.26 10.25
CA LYS A 105 -12.40 11.96 10.44
C LYS A 105 -12.90 10.86 9.48
N GLY A 106 -12.03 10.31 8.62
CA GLY A 106 -12.35 9.26 7.67
C GLY A 106 -12.68 9.78 6.27
N GLY A 107 -13.12 8.87 5.40
CA GLY A 107 -13.50 9.17 4.00
C GLY A 107 -12.32 9.41 3.06
N GLY A 108 -11.09 9.49 3.55
CA GLY A 108 -9.91 9.60 2.70
C GLY A 108 -9.75 8.34 1.84
N ASN A 109 -9.41 8.52 0.57
CA ASN A 109 -9.22 7.42 -0.35
C ASN A 109 -8.08 7.69 -1.33
N HIS A 110 -7.66 6.64 -2.00
CA HIS A 110 -6.80 6.69 -3.16
C HIS A 110 -7.45 5.83 -4.24
N SER A 111 -7.65 6.40 -5.42
CA SER A 111 -8.33 5.74 -6.53
C SER A 111 -7.63 4.44 -6.93
N ALA A 112 -8.38 3.51 -7.50
CA ALA A 112 -7.81 2.26 -8.01
C ALA A 112 -6.88 2.55 -9.20
N HIS A 113 -5.64 2.14 -9.08
CA HIS A 113 -4.59 2.36 -10.08
C HIS A 113 -3.62 1.17 -10.13
N ILE A 114 -2.79 1.14 -11.15
CA ILE A 114 -1.64 0.24 -11.27
C ILE A 114 -0.36 1.06 -11.15
N HIS A 115 0.72 0.41 -10.75
CA HIS A 115 2.02 1.06 -10.62
C HIS A 115 2.84 0.80 -11.90
N TRP A 116 3.25 1.87 -12.56
CA TRP A 116 4.07 1.81 -13.78
C TRP A 116 5.56 1.76 -13.43
N ASN A 117 6.35 1.12 -14.30
CA ASN A 117 7.82 1.08 -14.22
C ASN A 117 8.42 0.51 -12.92
N THR A 118 7.65 -0.25 -12.14
CA THR A 118 8.12 -0.88 -10.91
C THR A 118 7.90 -2.38 -10.95
N HIS A 119 8.78 -3.15 -10.32
CA HIS A 119 8.60 -4.61 -10.15
C HIS A 119 7.90 -4.92 -8.83
N VAL A 120 8.23 -4.18 -7.78
CA VAL A 120 7.68 -4.34 -6.43
C VAL A 120 7.16 -3.01 -5.94
N ASN A 121 6.00 -3.05 -5.31
CA ASN A 121 5.38 -1.92 -4.63
C ASN A 121 5.07 -2.32 -3.19
N GLY A 122 4.92 -1.35 -2.31
CA GLY A 122 4.63 -1.67 -0.92
C GLY A 122 3.97 -0.54 -0.16
N PHE A 123 3.41 -0.92 0.99
CA PHE A 123 2.87 -0.01 2.01
C PHE A 123 3.52 -0.32 3.34
N TYR A 124 3.83 0.72 4.10
CA TYR A 124 4.21 0.59 5.49
C TYR A 124 3.33 1.50 6.34
N PHE A 125 2.56 0.91 7.25
CA PHE A 125 1.58 1.65 8.04
C PHE A 125 2.23 2.21 9.31
N LEU A 126 2.26 3.53 9.41
CA LEU A 126 2.82 4.26 10.55
C LEU A 126 1.79 4.49 11.65
N LYS A 127 0.55 4.79 11.26
CA LYS A 127 -0.59 5.04 12.15
C LYS A 127 -1.83 4.38 11.57
N ALA A 128 -2.68 3.87 12.45
CA ALA A 128 -3.98 3.34 12.07
C ALA A 128 -5.02 3.63 13.17
N SER A 129 -6.28 3.74 12.79
CA SER A 129 -7.43 3.87 13.68
C SER A 129 -8.60 3.08 13.09
N GLU A 130 -9.71 3.03 13.76
CA GLU A 130 -10.94 2.40 13.23
C GLU A 130 -11.47 3.09 11.97
N LYS A 131 -11.09 4.35 11.73
CA LYS A 131 -11.47 5.14 10.55
C LYS A 131 -10.44 5.05 9.41
N THR A 132 -9.36 4.30 9.60
CA THR A 132 -8.32 4.16 8.59
C THR A 132 -8.83 3.40 7.36
N SER A 133 -8.56 3.95 6.19
CA SER A 133 -8.89 3.32 4.91
C SER A 133 -8.07 2.06 4.69
N TYR A 134 -8.70 1.03 4.13
CA TYR A 134 -8.07 -0.27 3.88
C TYR A 134 -7.46 -0.33 2.49
N PRO A 135 -6.26 -0.88 2.31
CA PRO A 135 -5.77 -1.25 1.00
C PRO A 135 -6.61 -2.41 0.45
N VAL A 136 -7.04 -2.26 -0.77
CA VAL A 136 -7.84 -3.25 -1.49
C VAL A 136 -7.10 -3.65 -2.75
N PHE A 137 -6.85 -4.94 -2.90
CA PHE A 137 -6.23 -5.55 -4.05
C PHE A 137 -7.30 -6.19 -4.92
N HIS A 138 -7.29 -5.87 -6.19
CA HIS A 138 -8.18 -6.47 -7.17
C HIS A 138 -7.52 -7.69 -7.80
N GLU A 139 -8.30 -8.72 -8.10
CA GLU A 139 -7.87 -9.85 -8.91
C GLU A 139 -7.26 -9.32 -10.23
N PRO A 140 -5.97 -9.60 -10.51
CA PRO A 140 -5.30 -9.00 -11.66
C PRO A 140 -5.68 -9.65 -12.99
N ARG A 141 -6.20 -10.86 -12.97
CA ARG A 141 -6.59 -11.60 -14.18
C ARG A 141 -7.97 -11.13 -14.66
N THR A 142 -8.01 -10.44 -15.80
CA THR A 142 -9.25 -9.85 -16.33
C THR A 142 -10.31 -10.92 -16.64
N GLY A 143 -9.92 -12.08 -17.15
CA GLY A 143 -10.82 -13.20 -17.45
C GLY A 143 -11.51 -13.77 -16.21
N ALA A 144 -10.83 -13.80 -15.07
CA ALA A 144 -11.41 -14.27 -13.81
C ALA A 144 -12.56 -13.37 -13.29
N ARG A 145 -12.59 -12.11 -13.76
CA ARG A 145 -13.61 -11.11 -13.40
C ARG A 145 -14.78 -11.02 -14.38
N ALA A 146 -14.69 -11.71 -15.51
CA ALA A 146 -15.72 -11.65 -16.56
C ALA A 146 -16.99 -12.43 -16.17
N THR A 147 -16.85 -13.46 -15.33
CA THR A 147 -17.97 -14.29 -14.88
C THR A 147 -18.10 -14.24 -13.37
N LYS A 148 -19.28 -13.86 -12.89
CA LYS A 148 -19.56 -13.75 -11.46
C LYS A 148 -20.40 -14.91 -10.99
N LEU A 149 -19.85 -15.69 -10.07
CA LEU A 149 -20.56 -16.71 -9.32
C LEU A 149 -20.66 -16.28 -7.85
N HIS A 150 -21.74 -16.70 -7.18
CA HIS A 150 -21.89 -16.46 -5.76
C HIS A 150 -20.90 -17.31 -4.94
N MET A 151 -20.13 -16.64 -4.08
CA MET A 151 -19.19 -17.32 -3.19
C MET A 151 -19.95 -18.09 -2.12
N LYS A 152 -19.47 -19.30 -1.78
CA LYS A 152 -20.03 -20.13 -0.67
C LYS A 152 -20.04 -19.37 0.65
N ASN A 153 -19.02 -18.58 0.90
CA ASN A 153 -18.88 -17.74 2.07
C ASN A 153 -18.19 -16.45 1.68
N GLN A 154 -18.87 -15.34 1.83
CA GLN A 154 -18.33 -14.01 1.51
C GLN A 154 -17.27 -13.50 2.50
N LYS A 155 -17.15 -14.14 3.68
CA LYS A 155 -16.14 -13.80 4.69
C LYS A 155 -14.81 -14.55 4.48
N GLY A 156 -14.81 -15.59 3.66
CA GLY A 156 -13.60 -16.37 3.34
C GLY A 156 -12.84 -15.82 2.16
N ILE A 157 -11.54 -16.13 2.11
CA ILE A 157 -10.70 -15.91 0.93
C ILE A 157 -10.58 -17.23 0.18
N TRP A 158 -10.94 -17.24 -1.07
CA TRP A 158 -10.99 -18.40 -1.93
C TRP A 158 -10.23 -18.13 -3.24
N PRO A 159 -9.84 -19.14 -4.02
CA PRO A 159 -9.22 -18.94 -5.32
C PRO A 159 -10.03 -18.07 -6.30
N GLY A 160 -11.35 -18.00 -6.12
CA GLY A 160 -12.24 -17.14 -6.91
C GLY A 160 -12.54 -15.77 -6.30
N THR A 161 -11.86 -15.36 -5.24
CA THR A 161 -12.07 -14.06 -4.59
C THR A 161 -11.57 -12.92 -5.48
N GLU A 162 -12.46 -11.98 -5.82
CA GLU A 162 -12.16 -10.85 -6.71
C GLU A 162 -11.44 -9.69 -6.01
N LEU A 163 -11.65 -9.54 -4.70
CA LEU A 163 -11.15 -8.43 -3.90
C LEU A 163 -10.60 -8.94 -2.58
N ILE A 164 -9.38 -8.53 -2.25
CA ILE A 164 -8.77 -8.80 -0.95
C ILE A 164 -8.46 -7.47 -0.29
N ASN A 165 -8.79 -7.33 0.99
CA ASN A 165 -8.41 -6.19 1.79
C ASN A 165 -7.61 -6.62 3.01
N TYR A 166 -6.76 -5.71 3.49
CA TYR A 166 -6.00 -5.90 4.70
C TYR A 166 -6.35 -4.83 5.72
N LYS A 167 -6.49 -5.22 6.97
CA LYS A 167 -6.67 -4.26 8.07
C LYS A 167 -5.34 -3.54 8.29
N PRO A 168 -5.29 -2.21 8.17
CA PRO A 168 -4.08 -1.45 8.47
C PRO A 168 -3.74 -1.54 9.96
N GLU A 169 -2.48 -1.79 10.25
CA GLU A 169 -1.95 -1.76 11.61
C GLU A 169 -0.58 -1.11 11.62
N PRO A 170 -0.22 -0.31 12.65
CA PRO A 170 1.13 0.23 12.75
C PRO A 170 2.18 -0.87 12.67
N GLY A 171 3.21 -0.65 11.87
CA GLY A 171 4.28 -1.61 11.64
C GLY A 171 3.98 -2.71 10.60
N LEU A 172 2.77 -2.78 10.07
CA LEU A 172 2.48 -3.69 8.96
C LEU A 172 3.18 -3.18 7.70
N LEU A 173 4.11 -3.98 7.18
CA LEU A 173 4.78 -3.80 5.90
C LEU A 173 4.21 -4.82 4.91
N MET A 174 3.91 -4.37 3.71
CA MET A 174 3.36 -5.21 2.66
C MET A 174 4.10 -4.97 1.34
N PHE A 175 4.34 -6.05 0.60
CA PHE A 175 4.90 -6.01 -0.75
C PHE A 175 3.99 -6.75 -1.73
N PHE A 176 3.92 -6.21 -2.95
CA PHE A 176 3.14 -6.80 -4.04
C PHE A 176 3.73 -6.41 -5.39
N SER A 177 3.50 -7.24 -6.39
CA SER A 177 3.95 -6.94 -7.75
C SER A 177 3.09 -5.87 -8.43
N ARG A 178 3.62 -5.24 -9.48
CA ARG A 178 2.93 -4.23 -10.30
C ARG A 178 1.61 -4.70 -10.92
N ILE A 179 1.39 -6.01 -11.02
CA ILE A 179 0.21 -6.58 -11.66
C ILE A 179 -1.10 -6.25 -10.91
N PHE A 180 -1.01 -5.95 -9.61
CA PHE A 180 -2.19 -5.60 -8.83
C PHE A 180 -2.69 -4.21 -9.16
N ARG A 181 -4.00 -4.12 -9.41
CA ARG A 181 -4.74 -2.87 -9.30
C ARG A 181 -5.11 -2.69 -7.83
N THR A 182 -4.55 -1.65 -7.21
CA THR A 182 -4.78 -1.35 -5.80
C THR A 182 -5.60 -0.09 -5.64
N ARG A 183 -6.38 -0.03 -4.58
CA ARG A 183 -7.05 1.19 -4.11
C ARG A 183 -7.09 1.20 -2.59
N ILE A 184 -7.21 2.36 -2.00
CA ILE A 184 -7.39 2.50 -0.56
C ILE A 184 -8.78 3.09 -0.30
N PHE A 185 -9.57 2.36 0.46
CA PHE A 185 -10.95 2.71 0.76
C PHE A 185 -11.20 2.86 2.25
N CYS A 186 -11.97 3.88 2.61
CA CYS A 186 -12.62 3.94 3.91
C CYS A 186 -13.93 3.13 3.85
N ARG A 187 -14.14 2.23 4.78
CA ARG A 187 -15.42 1.55 4.94
C ARG A 187 -16.40 2.53 5.60
N LEU A 188 -17.37 2.99 4.83
CA LEU A 188 -18.58 3.59 5.42
C LEU A 188 -19.35 2.46 6.10
N ARG A 189 -19.65 2.63 7.40
CA ARG A 189 -20.59 1.77 8.11
C ARG A 189 -22.01 2.10 7.68
#